data_715d9d23c0136bbede133b7582b64e05
#
_entry.id   715d9d23c0136bbede133b7582b64e05
#
_cell.length_a   1.000
_cell.length_b   1.000
_cell.length_c   1.000
_cell.angle_alpha   90.00
_cell.angle_beta   90.00
_cell.angle_gamma   90.00
#
_symmetry.space_group_name_H-M   'P 1'
#
loop_
_entity.id
_entity.type
_entity.pdbx_description
1 polymer ?
#
loop_
_entity_poly.entity_id
_entity_poly.type
_entity_poly.pdbx_seq_one_letter_code
_entity_poly.pdbx_strand_id
1 'polypeptide(L)'
;MLINPTHCYAVVLIPHRGMESAPILFEETAVTTNNKVRNVDVRAPRGTQLNAKSWLTEAPLRMLMNNLDPEVAENPHELVVYGGIGRAARDWDCYDKIVETLKTLEEDETLLVQSGKPVGVFKTHSNAPRVLIANSNLVPHWATWEHFNELDAKGLAMYGQMTAGSWIYIGSQGIVQGTYETFVEAGRQHYDGSLQGRWVLTAGLGGMGGAQPLAATLA
;
A
#
# COMPACT_ATOMS: atom_id res chain seq x y z
N MET A 1 0.71 18.09 -21.48
CA MET A 1 1.73 17.06 -21.23
C MET A 1 1.00 15.75 -21.08
N LEU A 2 1.10 14.86 -22.07
CA LEU A 2 0.37 13.59 -22.10
C LEU A 2 1.06 12.62 -21.13
N ILE A 3 0.34 12.17 -20.13
CA ILE A 3 0.83 11.26 -19.08
C ILE A 3 0.47 9.84 -19.52
N ASN A 4 1.47 8.99 -19.64
CA ASN A 4 1.32 7.58 -19.98
C ASN A 4 0.72 6.82 -18.78
N PRO A 5 -0.36 6.04 -18.94
CA PRO A 5 -1.11 5.43 -17.83
C PRO A 5 -0.40 4.28 -17.09
N THR A 6 0.82 3.94 -17.44
CA THR A 6 1.59 2.84 -16.82
C THR A 6 2.65 3.29 -15.80
N HIS A 7 2.70 4.55 -15.42
CA HIS A 7 3.73 5.05 -14.52
C HIS A 7 3.15 5.64 -13.24
N CYS A 8 3.74 5.27 -12.10
CA CYS A 8 3.45 5.84 -10.79
C CYS A 8 3.59 7.36 -10.81
N TYR A 9 2.58 8.07 -10.33
CA TYR A 9 2.55 9.53 -10.29
C TYR A 9 3.45 10.05 -9.19
N ALA A 10 4.41 10.89 -9.53
CA ALA A 10 5.02 11.80 -8.57
C ALA A 10 4.05 12.98 -8.38
N VAL A 11 3.47 13.12 -7.21
CA VAL A 11 2.68 14.31 -6.87
C VAL A 11 3.66 15.41 -6.53
N VAL A 12 3.89 16.33 -7.47
CA VAL A 12 4.57 17.59 -7.19
C VAL A 12 3.55 18.50 -6.51
N LEU A 13 3.66 18.68 -5.21
CA LEU A 13 2.88 19.67 -4.49
C LEU A 13 3.34 21.06 -4.90
N ILE A 14 2.51 21.77 -5.68
CA ILE A 14 2.68 23.20 -5.91
C ILE A 14 2.13 23.90 -4.66
N PRO A 15 2.93 24.65 -3.92
CA PRO A 15 2.44 25.34 -2.73
C PRO A 15 1.36 26.34 -3.13
N HIS A 16 0.16 26.16 -2.62
CA HIS A 16 -0.89 27.16 -2.73
C HIS A 16 -0.52 28.34 -1.80
N ARG A 17 -0.64 29.58 -2.28
CA ARG A 17 -0.46 30.77 -1.45
C ARG A 17 -1.42 30.72 -0.28
N GLY A 18 -0.89 30.54 0.94
CA GLY A 18 -1.69 30.51 2.17
C GLY A 18 -1.30 29.41 3.18
N MET A 19 -0.28 28.60 2.93
CA MET A 19 0.22 27.67 3.94
C MET A 19 1.09 28.43 4.96
N GLU A 20 0.55 28.66 6.14
CA GLU A 20 1.22 29.42 7.24
C GLU A 20 2.25 28.59 8.03
N SER A 21 2.39 27.30 7.83
CA SER A 21 3.37 26.47 8.53
C SER A 21 4.25 25.67 7.59
N ALA A 22 5.56 25.67 7.86
CA ALA A 22 6.49 24.78 7.17
C ALA A 22 6.16 23.32 7.50
N PRO A 23 6.34 22.38 6.54
CA PRO A 23 6.15 20.96 6.81
C PRO A 23 7.13 20.49 7.89
N ILE A 24 6.66 19.63 8.79
CA ILE A 24 7.53 18.94 9.74
C ILE A 24 8.18 17.79 8.95
N LEU A 25 9.44 17.99 8.55
CA LEU A 25 10.22 16.94 7.90
C LEU A 25 10.90 16.08 8.96
N PHE A 26 10.90 14.77 8.76
CA PHE A 26 11.62 13.85 9.63
C PHE A 26 13.08 13.80 9.21
N GLU A 27 13.98 13.92 10.20
CA GLU A 27 15.42 13.82 9.97
C GLU A 27 15.81 12.42 9.47
N GLU A 28 16.84 12.35 8.63
CA GLU A 28 17.44 11.09 8.23
C GLU A 28 18.20 10.49 9.42
N THR A 29 17.61 9.51 10.05
CA THR A 29 18.37 8.62 10.95
C THR A 29 19.19 7.67 10.08
N ALA A 30 20.47 7.56 10.39
CA ALA A 30 21.37 6.59 9.74
C ALA A 30 20.78 5.17 9.90
N VAL A 31 20.51 4.51 8.77
CA VAL A 31 19.98 3.14 8.77
C VAL A 31 21.07 2.22 9.32
N THR A 32 20.89 1.75 10.54
CA THR A 32 21.70 0.65 11.07
C THR A 32 21.22 -0.66 10.45
N THR A 33 22.12 -1.41 9.86
CA THR A 33 21.83 -2.70 9.17
C THR A 33 21.14 -3.76 10.04
N ASN A 34 21.06 -3.54 11.35
CA ASN A 34 20.42 -4.44 12.33
C ASN A 34 18.91 -4.25 12.52
N ASN A 35 18.29 -3.26 11.89
CA ASN A 35 16.87 -2.93 12.11
C ASN A 35 15.89 -3.60 11.13
N LYS A 36 16.39 -4.57 10.36
CA LYS A 36 15.53 -5.28 9.36
C LYS A 36 14.70 -6.42 9.95
N VAL A 37 15.07 -6.93 11.11
CA VAL A 37 14.39 -8.07 11.76
C VAL A 37 14.04 -7.73 13.20
N ARG A 38 12.78 -7.93 13.59
CA ARG A 38 12.31 -7.77 14.96
C ARG A 38 11.44 -8.96 15.35
N ASN A 39 11.78 -9.64 16.42
CA ASN A 39 11.00 -10.79 16.91
C ASN A 39 9.84 -10.33 17.82
N VAL A 40 8.86 -9.65 17.21
CA VAL A 40 7.66 -9.15 17.89
C VAL A 40 6.45 -9.39 17.01
N ASP A 41 5.42 -9.98 17.56
CA ASP A 41 4.13 -10.13 16.90
C ASP A 41 3.38 -8.79 16.89
N VAL A 42 3.02 -8.32 15.70
CA VAL A 42 2.18 -7.14 15.52
C VAL A 42 0.72 -7.59 15.43
N ARG A 43 -0.14 -6.95 16.22
CA ARG A 43 -1.59 -7.17 16.11
C ARG A 43 -2.32 -5.84 16.14
N ALA A 44 -3.20 -5.66 15.16
CA ALA A 44 -4.04 -4.46 15.09
C ALA A 44 -5.03 -4.40 16.26
N PRO A 45 -5.29 -3.22 16.84
CA PRO A 45 -6.34 -3.04 17.84
C PRO A 45 -7.70 -3.43 17.29
N ARG A 46 -8.52 -4.07 18.13
CA ARG A 46 -9.89 -4.51 17.78
C ARG A 46 -10.94 -3.66 18.51
N GLY A 47 -12.18 -3.72 18.01
CA GLY A 47 -13.31 -3.01 18.60
C GLY A 47 -13.37 -1.52 18.22
N THR A 48 -14.16 -0.75 18.97
CA THR A 48 -14.52 0.63 18.65
C THR A 48 -13.68 1.68 19.39
N GLN A 49 -12.80 1.27 20.28
CA GLN A 49 -11.90 2.20 20.97
C GLN A 49 -10.80 2.68 20.03
N LEU A 50 -10.65 3.99 19.92
CA LEU A 50 -9.61 4.63 19.11
C LEU A 50 -8.27 4.63 19.85
N ASN A 51 -7.20 4.41 19.10
CA ASN A 51 -5.81 4.60 19.52
C ASN A 51 -5.20 5.85 18.85
N ALA A 52 -5.86 6.35 17.82
CA ALA A 52 -5.55 7.60 17.12
C ALA A 52 -6.62 8.65 17.42
N LYS A 53 -6.46 9.87 16.91
CA LYS A 53 -7.37 11.00 17.20
C LYS A 53 -8.72 10.87 16.50
N SER A 54 -8.79 10.18 15.37
CA SER A 54 -10.01 9.98 14.60
C SER A 54 -10.03 8.64 13.89
N TRP A 55 -11.20 8.23 13.35
CA TRP A 55 -11.30 7.07 12.49
C TRP A 55 -10.55 7.23 11.17
N LEU A 56 -10.33 8.45 10.70
CA LEU A 56 -9.57 8.74 9.49
C LEU A 56 -8.07 8.40 9.63
N THR A 57 -7.55 8.45 10.85
CA THR A 57 -6.17 8.09 11.18
C THR A 57 -6.06 6.70 11.81
N GLU A 58 -7.09 6.26 12.54
CA GLU A 58 -7.16 4.90 13.09
C GLU A 58 -7.23 3.82 12.01
N ALA A 59 -7.98 4.06 10.93
CA ALA A 59 -8.13 3.08 9.86
C ALA A 59 -6.77 2.73 9.20
N PRO A 60 -5.97 3.68 8.70
CA PRO A 60 -4.64 3.37 8.15
C PRO A 60 -3.69 2.77 9.20
N LEU A 61 -3.79 3.18 10.47
CA LEU A 61 -3.03 2.58 11.57
C LEU A 61 -3.33 1.08 11.70
N ARG A 62 -4.61 0.71 11.76
CA ARG A 62 -5.03 -0.69 11.87
C ARG A 62 -4.69 -1.48 10.62
N MET A 63 -4.85 -0.91 9.44
CA MET A 63 -4.51 -1.57 8.19
C MET A 63 -3.02 -1.89 8.08
N LEU A 64 -2.15 -0.93 8.44
CA LEU A 64 -0.71 -1.16 8.52
C LEU A 64 -0.36 -2.30 9.48
N MET A 65 -0.91 -2.25 10.70
CA MET A 65 -0.66 -3.26 11.72
C MET A 65 -1.21 -4.64 11.31
N ASN A 66 -2.41 -4.68 10.71
CA ASN A 66 -3.02 -5.93 10.26
C ASN A 66 -2.25 -6.61 9.13
N ASN A 67 -1.57 -5.82 8.26
CA ASN A 67 -0.68 -6.38 7.26
C ASN A 67 0.47 -7.20 7.85
N LEU A 68 0.86 -6.91 9.09
CA LEU A 68 1.95 -7.59 9.80
C LEU A 68 1.48 -8.58 10.87
N ASP A 69 0.16 -8.82 10.96
CA ASP A 69 -0.35 -9.88 11.83
C ASP A 69 0.24 -11.23 11.41
N PRO A 70 0.76 -12.05 12.34
CA PRO A 70 1.35 -13.36 12.03
C PRO A 70 0.41 -14.32 11.29
N GLU A 71 -0.91 -14.12 11.36
CA GLU A 71 -1.89 -14.89 10.61
C GLU A 71 -2.11 -14.34 9.17
N VAL A 72 -1.51 -13.19 8.84
CA VAL A 72 -1.67 -12.50 7.55
C VAL A 72 -0.36 -12.44 6.79
N ALA A 73 0.72 -12.00 7.44
CA ALA A 73 2.01 -11.76 6.80
C ALA A 73 2.80 -13.04 6.53
N GLU A 74 3.49 -13.08 5.41
CA GLU A 74 4.39 -14.18 5.02
C GLU A 74 5.62 -14.23 5.94
N ASN A 75 6.24 -13.08 6.22
CA ASN A 75 7.36 -12.97 7.17
C ASN A 75 7.24 -11.64 7.94
N PRO A 76 6.41 -11.62 9.01
CA PRO A 76 6.13 -10.38 9.76
C PRO A 76 7.37 -9.79 10.43
N HIS A 77 8.33 -10.62 10.84
CA HIS A 77 9.54 -10.16 11.53
C HIS A 77 10.49 -9.36 10.64
N GLU A 78 10.38 -9.53 9.32
CA GLU A 78 11.10 -8.76 8.30
C GLU A 78 10.19 -7.74 7.58
N LEU A 79 9.00 -7.46 8.13
CA LEU A 79 7.99 -6.58 7.56
C LEU A 79 7.42 -7.06 6.21
N VAL A 80 7.66 -8.31 5.83
CA VAL A 80 7.22 -8.88 4.55
C VAL A 80 5.78 -9.37 4.68
N VAL A 81 4.90 -8.76 3.92
CA VAL A 81 3.47 -9.09 3.91
C VAL A 81 3.20 -10.26 2.98
N TYR A 82 3.66 -10.18 1.72
CA TYR A 82 3.54 -11.27 0.75
C TYR A 82 4.53 -11.11 -0.43
N GLY A 83 4.59 -12.16 -1.27
CA GLY A 83 5.40 -12.15 -2.50
C GLY A 83 6.92 -12.15 -2.25
N GLY A 84 7.33 -12.60 -1.08
CA GLY A 84 8.74 -12.77 -0.68
C GLY A 84 9.46 -11.48 -0.31
N ILE A 85 9.12 -10.34 -0.92
CA ILE A 85 9.83 -9.05 -0.73
C ILE A 85 8.89 -7.85 -0.54
N GLY A 86 7.57 -8.03 -0.66
CA GLY A 86 6.58 -6.95 -0.51
C GLY A 86 6.43 -6.54 0.95
N ARG A 87 6.98 -5.37 1.33
CA ARG A 87 7.03 -4.91 2.73
C ARG A 87 6.00 -3.82 3.04
N ALA A 88 5.55 -3.79 4.29
CA ALA A 88 4.64 -2.79 4.82
C ALA A 88 5.32 -1.47 5.21
N ALA A 89 6.57 -1.53 5.60
CA ALA A 89 7.43 -0.38 5.91
C ALA A 89 8.86 -0.69 5.50
N ARG A 90 9.71 0.32 5.37
CA ARG A 90 11.09 0.17 4.90
C ARG A 90 11.95 -0.63 5.89
N ASP A 91 11.81 -0.32 7.16
CA ASP A 91 12.43 -0.96 8.31
C ASP A 91 11.56 -0.73 9.55
N TRP A 92 11.98 -1.28 10.71
CA TRP A 92 11.21 -1.17 11.94
C TRP A 92 11.20 0.24 12.55
N ASP A 93 12.23 1.06 12.35
CA ASP A 93 12.23 2.45 12.80
C ASP A 93 11.21 3.26 12.01
N CYS A 94 11.14 3.02 10.70
CA CYS A 94 10.12 3.62 9.84
C CYS A 94 8.71 3.17 10.25
N TYR A 95 8.51 1.88 10.54
CA TYR A 95 7.24 1.35 11.03
C TYR A 95 6.82 2.03 12.33
N ASP A 96 7.69 2.07 13.32
CA ASP A 96 7.39 2.70 14.61
C ASP A 96 7.05 4.18 14.45
N LYS A 97 7.80 4.89 13.60
CA LYS A 97 7.55 6.31 13.33
C LYS A 97 6.23 6.55 12.60
N ILE A 98 5.85 5.68 11.67
CA ILE A 98 4.53 5.74 11.03
C ILE A 98 3.42 5.53 12.05
N VAL A 99 3.54 4.50 12.90
CA VAL A 99 2.55 4.18 13.96
C VAL A 99 2.41 5.34 14.93
N GLU A 100 3.51 5.90 15.42
CA GLU A 100 3.51 7.07 16.30
C GLU A 100 2.84 8.28 15.65
N THR A 101 3.19 8.55 14.40
CA THR A 101 2.63 9.68 13.65
C THR A 101 1.12 9.51 13.45
N LEU A 102 0.64 8.35 13.03
CA LEU A 102 -0.78 8.10 12.83
C LEU A 102 -1.62 8.24 14.10
N LYS A 103 -1.04 7.94 15.28
CA LYS A 103 -1.70 8.15 16.58
C LYS A 103 -1.87 9.62 16.94
N THR A 104 -1.00 10.49 16.45
CA THR A 104 -0.94 11.91 16.82
C THR A 104 -1.38 12.86 15.73
N LEU A 105 -1.56 12.39 14.49
CA LEU A 105 -1.92 13.18 13.31
C LEU A 105 -3.27 13.88 13.49
N GLU A 106 -3.32 15.17 13.15
CA GLU A 106 -4.54 15.97 13.19
C GLU A 106 -5.40 15.75 11.93
N GLU A 107 -6.68 16.13 12.01
CA GLU A 107 -7.63 15.95 10.89
C GLU A 107 -7.36 16.85 9.68
N ASP A 108 -6.53 17.87 9.84
CA ASP A 108 -6.07 18.77 8.77
C ASP A 108 -4.58 18.59 8.44
N GLU A 109 -4.03 17.44 8.82
CA GLU A 109 -2.66 17.06 8.49
C GLU A 109 -2.62 15.83 7.59
N THR A 110 -1.56 15.72 6.80
CA THR A 110 -1.30 14.58 5.89
C THR A 110 0.11 14.05 6.12
N LEU A 111 0.21 12.76 6.46
CA LEU A 111 1.47 12.04 6.51
C LEU A 111 1.89 11.65 5.09
N LEU A 112 3.12 11.98 4.70
CA LEU A 112 3.73 11.51 3.47
C LEU A 112 4.69 10.35 3.78
N VAL A 113 4.49 9.22 3.08
CA VAL A 113 5.34 8.03 3.17
C VAL A 113 5.91 7.72 1.79
N GLN A 114 7.22 7.51 1.72
CA GLN A 114 7.91 7.26 0.46
C GLN A 114 8.74 5.99 0.55
N SER A 115 8.43 5.00 -0.28
CA SER A 115 9.06 3.68 -0.24
C SER A 115 9.17 3.15 1.21
N GLY A 116 8.05 3.17 1.93
CA GLY A 116 7.93 2.69 3.31
C GLY A 116 8.58 3.57 4.40
N LYS A 117 9.16 4.74 4.04
CA LYS A 117 9.72 5.69 5.00
C LYS A 117 8.78 6.88 5.19
N PRO A 118 8.39 7.26 6.42
CA PRO A 118 7.70 8.51 6.68
C PRO A 118 8.68 9.67 6.45
N VAL A 119 8.33 10.60 5.57
CA VAL A 119 9.23 11.70 5.19
C VAL A 119 8.78 13.05 5.71
N GLY A 120 7.51 13.20 6.09
CA GLY A 120 7.02 14.42 6.68
C GLY A 120 5.53 14.42 6.96
N VAL A 121 5.10 15.38 7.77
CA VAL A 121 3.69 15.73 8.00
C VAL A 121 3.46 17.13 7.46
N PHE A 122 2.44 17.26 6.65
CA PHE A 122 2.07 18.50 5.99
C PHE A 122 0.73 19.00 6.51
N LYS A 123 0.64 20.28 6.81
CA LYS A 123 -0.63 20.92 7.06
C LYS A 123 -1.42 20.98 5.76
N THR A 124 -2.63 20.45 5.78
CA THR A 124 -3.52 20.37 4.63
C THR A 124 -4.92 20.89 5.01
N HIS A 125 -5.96 20.15 4.78
CA HIS A 125 -7.32 20.48 5.16
C HIS A 125 -8.12 19.21 5.48
N SER A 126 -9.25 19.35 6.15
CA SER A 126 -10.06 18.22 6.63
C SER A 126 -10.51 17.23 5.56
N ASN A 127 -10.67 17.67 4.31
CA ASN A 127 -11.02 16.81 3.18
C ASN A 127 -9.81 16.23 2.44
N ALA A 128 -8.57 16.55 2.87
CA ALA A 128 -7.36 15.95 2.28
C ALA A 128 -7.17 14.51 2.78
N PRO A 129 -6.48 13.65 2.00
CA PRO A 129 -6.07 12.35 2.48
C PRO A 129 -5.21 12.46 3.74
N ARG A 130 -5.42 11.57 4.72
CA ARG A 130 -4.60 11.53 5.94
C ARG A 130 -3.22 10.94 5.68
N VAL A 131 -3.09 10.10 4.66
CA VAL A 131 -1.82 9.48 4.27
C VAL A 131 -1.67 9.54 2.75
N LEU A 132 -0.50 9.97 2.29
CA LEU A 132 -0.07 9.83 0.90
C LEU A 132 1.11 8.88 0.85
N ILE A 133 1.01 7.84 0.05
CA ILE A 133 2.04 6.82 -0.09
C ILE A 133 2.53 6.80 -1.54
N ALA A 134 3.85 6.86 -1.70
CA ALA A 134 4.52 6.68 -2.96
C ALA A 134 5.57 5.57 -2.83
N ASN A 135 5.43 4.51 -3.61
CA ASN A 135 6.31 3.34 -3.53
C ASN A 135 7.19 3.21 -4.78
N SER A 136 8.41 2.69 -4.58
CA SER A 136 9.35 2.32 -5.66
C SER A 136 9.54 3.42 -6.71
N ASN A 137 9.74 4.66 -6.28
CA ASN A 137 9.82 5.86 -7.12
C ASN A 137 11.17 5.96 -7.83
N LEU A 138 11.52 4.99 -8.65
CA LEU A 138 12.69 5.08 -9.50
C LEU A 138 12.34 5.83 -10.80
N VAL A 139 13.26 6.68 -11.24
CA VAL A 139 13.17 7.28 -12.56
C VAL A 139 13.18 6.16 -13.61
N PRO A 140 12.27 6.12 -14.58
CA PRO A 140 12.15 5.01 -15.53
C PRO A 140 13.46 4.62 -16.22
N HIS A 141 14.33 5.60 -16.51
CA HIS A 141 15.65 5.37 -17.11
C HIS A 141 16.59 4.55 -16.21
N TRP A 142 16.40 4.59 -14.90
CA TRP A 142 17.22 3.88 -13.91
C TRP A 142 16.47 2.71 -13.26
N ALA A 143 15.23 2.44 -13.67
CA ALA A 143 14.37 1.43 -13.06
C ALA A 143 14.74 0.02 -13.57
N THR A 144 15.91 -0.45 -13.19
CA THR A 144 16.33 -1.85 -13.36
C THR A 144 16.27 -2.58 -12.03
N TRP A 145 16.14 -3.91 -12.07
CA TRP A 145 16.16 -4.74 -10.86
C TRP A 145 17.49 -4.65 -10.12
N GLU A 146 18.60 -4.56 -10.84
CA GLU A 146 19.93 -4.42 -10.25
C GLU A 146 20.02 -3.15 -9.42
N HIS A 147 19.60 -2.01 -9.99
CA HIS A 147 19.62 -0.73 -9.28
C HIS A 147 18.63 -0.70 -8.11
N PHE A 148 17.43 -1.26 -8.30
CA PHE A 148 16.47 -1.39 -7.20
C PHE A 148 17.05 -2.21 -6.04
N ASN A 149 17.63 -3.38 -6.32
CA ASN A 149 18.22 -4.24 -5.31
C ASN A 149 19.39 -3.57 -4.57
N GLU A 150 20.21 -2.79 -5.29
CA GLU A 150 21.25 -1.96 -4.67
C GLU A 150 20.67 -0.95 -3.68
N LEU A 151 19.62 -0.22 -4.07
CA LEU A 151 18.95 0.76 -3.22
C LEU A 151 18.24 0.11 -2.03
N ASP A 152 17.58 -1.02 -2.24
CA ASP A 152 16.94 -1.78 -1.16
C ASP A 152 17.97 -2.28 -0.14
N ALA A 153 19.10 -2.80 -0.61
CA ALA A 153 20.19 -3.25 0.26
C ALA A 153 20.79 -2.10 1.08
N LYS A 154 20.84 -0.89 0.53
CA LYS A 154 21.29 0.33 1.20
C LYS A 154 20.20 0.94 2.13
N GLY A 155 18.99 0.39 2.17
CA GLY A 155 17.87 0.95 2.93
C GLY A 155 17.29 2.24 2.33
N LEU A 156 17.54 2.52 1.05
CA LEU A 156 17.08 3.72 0.35
C LEU A 156 15.77 3.51 -0.42
N ALA A 157 15.39 2.27 -0.64
CA ALA A 157 14.14 1.89 -1.30
C ALA A 157 13.49 0.70 -0.60
N MET A 158 12.26 0.40 -0.99
CA MET A 158 11.50 -0.74 -0.53
C MET A 158 10.58 -1.23 -1.65
N TYR A 159 10.46 -2.55 -1.81
CA TYR A 159 9.41 -3.10 -2.66
C TYR A 159 8.07 -3.04 -1.93
N GLY A 160 7.34 -1.97 -2.18
CA GLY A 160 6.00 -1.74 -1.62
C GLY A 160 4.92 -2.30 -2.53
N GLN A 161 4.91 -3.61 -2.71
CA GLN A 161 3.98 -4.30 -3.59
C GLN A 161 2.53 -4.09 -3.18
N MET A 162 1.74 -3.48 -4.07
CA MET A 162 0.28 -3.29 -3.94
C MET A 162 -0.17 -3.02 -2.49
N THR A 163 -0.98 -3.93 -1.91
CA THR A 163 -1.54 -3.80 -0.57
C THR A 163 -0.51 -3.91 0.56
N ALA A 164 0.65 -4.52 0.33
CA ALA A 164 1.72 -4.54 1.31
C ALA A 164 2.20 -3.11 1.62
N GLY A 165 2.63 -2.38 0.62
CA GLY A 165 3.18 -1.05 0.78
C GLY A 165 2.16 0.08 0.88
N SER A 166 0.93 -0.12 0.42
CA SER A 166 -0.16 0.87 0.53
C SER A 166 -1.07 0.66 1.74
N TRP A 167 -0.95 -0.46 2.42
CA TRP A 167 -1.74 -0.89 3.59
C TRP A 167 -3.24 -1.04 3.32
N ILE A 168 -3.68 -0.97 2.08
CA ILE A 168 -5.09 -1.04 1.72
C ILE A 168 -5.34 -2.37 1.01
N TYR A 169 -6.21 -3.20 1.60
CA TYR A 169 -6.76 -4.38 0.97
C TYR A 169 -8.21 -4.12 0.58
N ILE A 170 -8.47 -4.07 -0.72
CA ILE A 170 -9.82 -3.82 -1.26
C ILE A 170 -10.76 -5.01 -0.98
N GLY A 171 -10.20 -6.19 -0.73
CA GLY A 171 -10.95 -7.43 -0.58
C GLY A 171 -11.33 -8.06 -1.92
N SER A 172 -12.01 -9.21 -1.83
CA SER A 172 -12.41 -9.97 -3.02
C SER A 172 -13.41 -9.24 -3.92
N GLN A 173 -14.13 -8.25 -3.39
CA GLN A 173 -15.15 -7.52 -4.15
C GLN A 173 -14.59 -6.88 -5.43
N GLY A 174 -13.47 -6.16 -5.34
CA GLY A 174 -12.86 -5.52 -6.51
C GLY A 174 -12.37 -6.52 -7.56
N ILE A 175 -11.86 -7.67 -7.09
CA ILE A 175 -11.41 -8.74 -7.98
C ILE A 175 -12.60 -9.45 -8.63
N VAL A 176 -13.67 -9.72 -7.89
CA VAL A 176 -14.92 -10.30 -8.46
C VAL A 176 -15.48 -9.39 -9.54
N GLN A 177 -15.59 -8.07 -9.26
CA GLN A 177 -16.09 -7.11 -10.22
C GLN A 177 -15.23 -7.05 -11.48
N GLY A 178 -13.93 -6.85 -11.37
CA GLY A 178 -13.04 -6.74 -12.52
C GLY A 178 -13.00 -8.04 -13.36
N THR A 179 -13.06 -9.19 -12.72
CA THR A 179 -13.11 -10.49 -13.40
C THR A 179 -14.46 -10.69 -14.11
N TYR A 180 -15.56 -10.36 -13.45
CA TYR A 180 -16.90 -10.40 -14.03
C TYR A 180 -16.98 -9.53 -15.29
N GLU A 181 -16.57 -8.27 -15.20
CA GLU A 181 -16.55 -7.34 -16.34
C GLU A 181 -15.71 -7.90 -17.52
N THR A 182 -14.58 -8.50 -17.20
CA THR A 182 -13.71 -9.14 -18.21
C THR A 182 -14.40 -10.32 -18.88
N PHE A 183 -15.07 -11.18 -18.12
CA PHE A 183 -15.78 -12.34 -18.68
C PHE A 183 -16.99 -11.91 -19.51
N VAL A 184 -17.80 -10.98 -19.01
CA VAL A 184 -18.95 -10.45 -19.77
C VAL A 184 -18.49 -9.82 -21.09
N GLU A 185 -17.42 -9.03 -21.07
CA GLU A 185 -16.89 -8.41 -22.28
C GLU A 185 -16.31 -9.45 -23.25
N ALA A 186 -15.64 -10.49 -22.75
CA ALA A 186 -15.20 -11.60 -23.58
C ALA A 186 -16.39 -12.34 -24.22
N GLY A 187 -17.46 -12.56 -23.44
CA GLY A 187 -18.71 -13.11 -23.94
C GLY A 187 -19.30 -12.28 -25.08
N ARG A 188 -19.37 -10.96 -24.87
CA ARG A 188 -19.87 -10.01 -25.86
C ARG A 188 -19.06 -9.99 -27.15
N GLN A 189 -17.73 -10.02 -27.04
CA GLN A 189 -16.85 -9.92 -28.21
C GLN A 189 -16.71 -11.23 -29.00
N HIS A 190 -16.77 -12.39 -28.35
CA HIS A 190 -16.35 -13.65 -28.93
C HIS A 190 -17.44 -14.74 -28.95
N TYR A 191 -18.56 -14.54 -28.23
CA TYR A 191 -19.55 -15.60 -27.99
C TYR A 191 -20.99 -15.08 -28.02
N ASP A 192 -21.27 -14.06 -28.82
CA ASP A 192 -22.62 -13.48 -29.02
C ASP A 192 -23.32 -13.06 -27.71
N GLY A 193 -22.51 -12.63 -26.73
CA GLY A 193 -23.02 -12.12 -25.45
C GLY A 193 -23.31 -13.19 -24.40
N SER A 194 -23.03 -14.48 -24.66
CA SER A 194 -23.26 -15.54 -23.66
C SER A 194 -22.05 -16.45 -23.51
N LEU A 195 -21.70 -16.73 -22.25
CA LEU A 195 -20.68 -17.73 -21.89
C LEU A 195 -21.28 -19.10 -21.56
N GLN A 196 -22.58 -19.29 -21.72
CA GLN A 196 -23.23 -20.55 -21.41
C GLN A 196 -22.58 -21.72 -22.15
N GLY A 197 -22.25 -22.79 -21.41
CA GLY A 197 -21.62 -23.98 -21.98
C GLY A 197 -20.11 -23.80 -22.24
N ARG A 198 -19.51 -22.69 -21.86
CA ARG A 198 -18.06 -22.43 -21.91
C ARG A 198 -17.43 -22.81 -20.58
N TRP A 199 -16.14 -23.06 -20.63
CA TRP A 199 -15.35 -23.33 -19.43
C TRP A 199 -14.12 -22.41 -19.38
N VAL A 200 -13.70 -22.09 -18.17
CA VAL A 200 -12.50 -21.27 -17.90
C VAL A 200 -11.52 -22.10 -17.06
N LEU A 201 -10.29 -22.21 -17.55
CA LEU A 201 -9.22 -22.81 -16.78
C LEU A 201 -8.43 -21.70 -16.10
N THR A 202 -8.34 -21.78 -14.79
CA THR A 202 -7.54 -20.87 -13.95
C THR A 202 -6.79 -21.65 -12.90
N ALA A 203 -5.87 -20.99 -12.20
CA ALA A 203 -5.11 -21.57 -11.11
C ALA A 203 -5.06 -20.66 -9.90
N GLY A 204 -4.95 -21.25 -8.70
CA GLY A 204 -4.93 -20.53 -7.43
C GLY A 204 -6.32 -20.28 -6.86
N LEU A 205 -6.46 -20.42 -5.53
CA LEU A 205 -7.69 -20.17 -4.76
C LEU A 205 -7.41 -19.22 -3.58
N GLY A 206 -6.36 -18.40 -3.66
CA GLY A 206 -6.08 -17.35 -2.70
C GLY A 206 -7.05 -16.17 -2.82
N GLY A 207 -6.72 -15.05 -2.15
CA GLY A 207 -7.58 -13.86 -2.11
C GLY A 207 -7.99 -13.32 -3.48
N MET A 208 -7.12 -13.43 -4.48
CA MET A 208 -7.42 -13.02 -5.85
C MET A 208 -8.01 -14.16 -6.69
N GLY A 209 -7.34 -15.31 -6.74
CA GLY A 209 -7.76 -16.45 -7.56
C GLY A 209 -9.10 -17.03 -7.13
N GLY A 210 -9.41 -17.02 -5.84
CA GLY A 210 -10.68 -17.49 -5.29
C GLY A 210 -11.91 -16.67 -5.73
N ALA A 211 -11.74 -15.44 -6.17
CA ALA A 211 -12.82 -14.61 -6.71
C ALA A 211 -13.23 -15.00 -8.13
N GLN A 212 -12.35 -15.65 -8.90
CA GLN A 212 -12.60 -15.98 -10.30
C GLN A 212 -13.75 -16.99 -10.51
N PRO A 213 -13.84 -18.09 -9.73
CA PRO A 213 -14.99 -18.99 -9.84
C PRO A 213 -16.33 -18.30 -9.60
N LEU A 214 -16.40 -17.43 -8.60
CA LEU A 214 -17.62 -16.65 -8.35
C LEU A 214 -17.94 -15.72 -9.51
N ALA A 215 -16.97 -14.98 -10.03
CA ALA A 215 -17.17 -14.11 -11.19
C ALA A 215 -17.63 -14.88 -12.44
N ALA A 216 -17.07 -16.08 -12.67
CA ALA A 216 -17.48 -16.93 -13.79
C ALA A 216 -18.92 -17.45 -13.66
N THR A 217 -19.41 -17.67 -12.42
CA THR A 217 -20.80 -18.08 -12.20
C THR A 217 -21.80 -16.93 -12.35
N LEU A 218 -21.34 -15.69 -12.20
CA LEU A 218 -22.16 -14.49 -12.37
C LEU A 218 -22.23 -14.02 -13.83
N ALA A 219 -21.22 -14.32 -14.63
CA ALA A 219 -21.12 -13.95 -16.04
C ALA A 219 -21.84 -14.96 -16.95
#